data_5dced5010ec2d9ddb64cf38b55b08948
#
_entry.id   5dced5010ec2d9ddb64cf38b55b08948
#
_cell.length_a   1.000
_cell.length_b   1.000
_cell.length_c   1.000
_cell.angle_alpha   90.00
_cell.angle_beta   90.00
_cell.angle_gamma   90.00
#
_symmetry.space_group_name_H-M   'P 1'
#
loop_
_entity.id
_entity.type
_entity.pdbx_description
1 polymer ?
#
loop_
_entity_poly.entity_id
_entity_poly.type
_entity_poly.pdbx_seq_one_letter_code
_entity_poly.pdbx_strand_id
1 'polypeptide(L)'
;HREGFYPALFHADEDFGREADEPVFELLLRLKGNYLWPAMWSARFEDDGPGLLNAELADEYGVIMGMSHHEPCLRQGEEYKYLRGKDSIYGDAWNFKTNREGIIRFWEDGLKRSGKFENVITVGMRGEADTAIMGKGATLADNIELLRDVLRTQRKLIRENVNEDLSKVPRMIALYKEVEAFFYGDETTQGLIGSKELYDVILMLCDDNYGNLRTLPTEEMRKHPGGYGMYYHFDYHGWPTSYEWINSSYLPKIWEQMTQAYDFGVQKLWIVNVGDIATQEFPLSFFMDLAYNFKRWGTTAPNTTDAYTRLWVKRQFGRLSEVQQAQIADILTDYTRMIHKCRPEALRPETYHAANYREGSRVLAEVGRVMQTAQDLYDELERVAPEILPAYVALVWYPAMGTMNVLKLQLLSGMNHYLAEIGALSANDYAKEAKACLDADQKIIEQYHRTDDARWYGMGLSQHIGFTNWNEDECKNPLLMQVLPLQKQAVIATVDGTMQHVEGSPWLNQRMTISDFLNPECECASISLYSRSELPASFRGMASI
;
A
#
# COMPACT_ATOMS: atom_id res chain seq x y z
N HIS A 1 -0.86 -10.55 9.67
CA HIS A 1 -0.85 -11.17 8.35
C HIS A 1 -0.59 -12.67 8.32
N ARG A 2 0.25 -13.24 9.17
CA ARG A 2 0.48 -14.69 9.19
C ARG A 2 -0.73 -15.48 9.73
N GLU A 3 -1.58 -14.83 10.51
CA GLU A 3 -2.69 -15.47 11.22
C GLU A 3 -4.00 -14.69 11.12
N GLY A 4 -4.01 -13.51 10.50
CA GLY A 4 -5.11 -12.56 10.65
C GLY A 4 -6.16 -12.59 9.55
N PHE A 5 -5.79 -12.73 8.29
CA PHE A 5 -6.75 -12.58 7.19
C PHE A 5 -7.64 -13.82 7.03
N TYR A 6 -7.04 -14.98 7.02
CA TYR A 6 -7.78 -16.24 6.86
C TYR A 6 -8.51 -16.72 8.13
N PRO A 7 -7.92 -16.65 9.33
CA PRO A 7 -8.61 -17.10 10.54
C PRO A 7 -9.84 -16.30 10.93
N ALA A 8 -9.88 -15.03 10.58
CA ALA A 8 -10.99 -14.16 10.99
C ALA A 8 -12.21 -14.24 10.09
N LEU A 9 -12.04 -14.53 8.82
CA LEU A 9 -13.14 -14.82 7.88
C LEU A 9 -13.53 -16.30 7.88
N PHE A 10 -12.58 -17.16 8.20
CA PHE A 10 -12.69 -18.60 8.03
C PHE A 10 -11.95 -19.27 9.19
N HIS A 11 -12.62 -19.77 10.17
CA HIS A 11 -12.03 -20.43 11.35
C HIS A 11 -10.83 -21.29 10.97
N ALA A 12 -9.66 -21.02 11.59
CA ALA A 12 -8.34 -21.53 11.20
C ALA A 12 -8.19 -23.07 11.23
N ASP A 13 -9.15 -23.78 11.78
CA ASP A 13 -9.15 -25.23 11.97
C ASP A 13 -10.12 -25.96 11.02
N GLU A 14 -10.80 -25.26 10.12
CA GLU A 14 -11.76 -25.87 9.19
C GLU A 14 -11.31 -25.66 7.75
N ASP A 15 -11.49 -26.69 6.91
CA ASP A 15 -11.10 -26.76 5.51
C ASP A 15 -11.41 -25.46 4.76
N PHE A 16 -10.38 -24.85 4.16
CA PHE A 16 -10.52 -23.83 3.14
C PHE A 16 -11.23 -24.46 1.94
N GLY A 17 -12.50 -24.50 1.99
CA GLY A 17 -13.32 -25.09 0.97
C GLY A 17 -14.22 -24.04 0.35
N ARG A 18 -15.27 -24.51 -0.27
CA ARG A 18 -16.30 -23.71 -0.95
C ARG A 18 -16.76 -22.47 -0.15
N GLU A 19 -16.81 -22.55 1.18
CA GLU A 19 -17.27 -21.47 2.06
C GLU A 19 -16.29 -20.28 2.14
N ALA A 20 -15.00 -20.51 1.85
CA ALA A 20 -13.95 -19.50 1.93
C ALA A 20 -13.74 -18.74 0.61
N ASP A 21 -13.59 -19.48 -0.48
CA ASP A 21 -13.24 -18.89 -1.78
C ASP A 21 -14.47 -18.35 -2.51
N GLU A 22 -15.65 -18.89 -2.26
CA GLU A 22 -16.89 -18.45 -2.90
C GLU A 22 -17.20 -16.96 -2.68
N PRO A 23 -17.12 -16.40 -1.46
CA PRO A 23 -17.28 -14.95 -1.25
C PRO A 23 -16.23 -14.10 -1.95
N VAL A 24 -14.98 -14.58 -2.07
CA VAL A 24 -13.89 -13.85 -2.74
C VAL A 24 -14.13 -13.81 -4.23
N PHE A 25 -14.51 -14.93 -4.85
CA PHE A 25 -14.83 -14.97 -6.29
C PHE A 25 -16.07 -14.14 -6.61
N GLU A 26 -17.11 -14.23 -5.78
CA GLU A 26 -18.30 -13.39 -5.94
C GLU A 26 -17.95 -11.91 -5.85
N LEU A 27 -17.17 -11.49 -4.86
CA LEU A 27 -16.72 -10.10 -4.71
C LEU A 27 -15.93 -9.62 -5.92
N LEU A 28 -14.96 -10.43 -6.40
CA LEU A 28 -14.17 -10.12 -7.58
C LEU A 28 -15.06 -9.85 -8.79
N LEU A 29 -16.02 -10.74 -9.07
CA LEU A 29 -16.96 -10.58 -10.18
C LEU A 29 -17.90 -9.39 -10.00
N ARG A 30 -18.38 -9.10 -8.78
CA ARG A 30 -19.17 -7.91 -8.47
C ARG A 30 -18.38 -6.63 -8.69
N LEU A 31 -17.09 -6.65 -8.43
CA LEU A 31 -16.15 -5.56 -8.75
C LEU A 31 -15.72 -5.54 -10.22
N LYS A 32 -16.25 -6.46 -11.06
CA LYS A 32 -15.95 -6.59 -12.51
C LYS A 32 -14.53 -7.05 -12.81
N GLY A 33 -13.84 -7.62 -11.82
CA GLY A 33 -12.62 -8.37 -12.02
C GLY A 33 -12.91 -9.77 -12.53
N ASN A 34 -11.94 -10.40 -13.16
CA ASN A 34 -12.06 -11.78 -13.66
C ASN A 34 -10.75 -12.57 -13.52
N TYR A 35 -9.76 -12.03 -12.85
CA TYR A 35 -8.44 -12.62 -12.69
C TYR A 35 -7.96 -12.49 -11.26
N LEU A 36 -7.47 -13.57 -10.68
CA LEU A 36 -7.02 -13.61 -9.29
C LEU A 36 -5.65 -14.29 -9.17
N TRP A 37 -4.74 -13.64 -8.40
CA TRP A 37 -3.62 -14.29 -7.77
C TRP A 37 -3.99 -14.58 -6.32
N PRO A 38 -3.91 -15.84 -5.87
CA PRO A 38 -4.18 -16.18 -4.47
C PRO A 38 -3.10 -15.60 -3.55
N ALA A 39 -3.37 -15.59 -2.25
CA ALA A 39 -2.39 -15.18 -1.26
C ALA A 39 -1.12 -16.05 -1.34
N MET A 40 0.02 -15.40 -1.10
CA MET A 40 1.34 -16.03 -1.05
C MET A 40 1.73 -16.37 0.40
N TRP A 41 2.90 -16.93 0.58
CA TRP A 41 3.66 -17.10 1.83
C TRP A 41 3.13 -18.11 2.82
N SER A 42 1.84 -18.24 3.04
CA SER A 42 1.24 -19.20 3.97
C SER A 42 0.09 -19.99 3.35
N ALA A 43 -0.28 -19.67 2.11
CA ALA A 43 -1.35 -20.34 1.39
C ALA A 43 -0.83 -21.24 0.28
N ARG A 44 -1.56 -22.31 0.01
CA ARG A 44 -1.32 -23.26 -1.07
C ARG A 44 -2.63 -23.51 -1.79
N PHE A 45 -3.11 -22.49 -2.47
CA PHE A 45 -4.46 -22.46 -3.08
C PHE A 45 -4.93 -23.78 -3.67
N GLU A 46 -4.06 -24.49 -4.39
CA GLU A 46 -4.37 -25.76 -5.03
C GLU A 46 -4.43 -26.96 -4.05
N ASP A 47 -3.81 -26.84 -2.87
CA ASP A 47 -3.68 -27.91 -1.88
C ASP A 47 -4.41 -27.59 -0.56
N ASP A 48 -4.93 -26.38 -0.38
CA ASP A 48 -5.57 -25.95 0.87
C ASP A 48 -7.06 -26.35 0.97
N GLY A 49 -7.62 -26.97 -0.06
CA GLY A 49 -8.97 -27.51 -0.06
C GLY A 49 -9.00 -29.03 -0.17
N PRO A 50 -10.17 -29.68 -0.02
CA PRO A 50 -10.31 -31.11 -0.28
C PRO A 50 -10.15 -31.38 -1.79
N GLY A 51 -9.03 -31.98 -2.18
CA GLY A 51 -8.68 -32.18 -3.58
C GLY A 51 -8.40 -30.88 -4.31
N LEU A 52 -9.04 -30.67 -5.46
CA LEU A 52 -8.89 -29.46 -6.29
C LEU A 52 -10.09 -28.50 -6.16
N LEU A 53 -10.80 -28.55 -5.05
CA LEU A 53 -12.06 -27.82 -4.89
C LEU A 53 -11.90 -26.32 -5.15
N ASN A 54 -10.81 -25.69 -4.72
CA ASN A 54 -10.57 -24.25 -4.94
C ASN A 54 -10.43 -23.92 -6.43
N ALA A 55 -9.68 -24.72 -7.17
CA ALA A 55 -9.52 -24.55 -8.62
C ALA A 55 -10.82 -24.88 -9.39
N GLU A 56 -11.54 -25.92 -8.96
CA GLU A 56 -12.85 -26.30 -9.53
C GLU A 56 -13.90 -25.22 -9.29
N LEU A 57 -13.89 -24.58 -8.11
CA LEU A 57 -14.76 -23.48 -7.77
C LEU A 57 -14.45 -22.22 -8.59
N ALA A 58 -13.16 -21.89 -8.77
CA ALA A 58 -12.75 -20.78 -9.64
C ALA A 58 -13.26 -20.97 -11.08
N ASP A 59 -13.15 -22.20 -11.60
CA ASP A 59 -13.64 -22.58 -12.93
C ASP A 59 -15.17 -22.47 -13.02
N GLU A 60 -15.91 -22.94 -11.99
CA GLU A 60 -17.37 -22.82 -11.90
C GLU A 60 -17.82 -21.35 -11.92
N TYR A 61 -17.10 -20.47 -11.24
CA TYR A 61 -17.37 -19.02 -11.22
C TYR A 61 -16.88 -18.28 -12.48
N GLY A 62 -16.06 -18.92 -13.32
CA GLY A 62 -15.42 -18.31 -14.48
C GLY A 62 -14.33 -17.29 -14.08
N VAL A 63 -13.70 -17.50 -12.93
CA VAL A 63 -12.54 -16.72 -12.49
C VAL A 63 -11.28 -17.36 -13.04
N ILE A 64 -10.52 -16.58 -13.80
CA ILE A 64 -9.22 -16.98 -14.35
C ILE A 64 -8.18 -16.91 -13.23
N MET A 65 -7.53 -18.03 -12.95
CA MET A 65 -6.50 -18.05 -11.91
C MET A 65 -5.11 -17.78 -12.48
N GLY A 66 -4.26 -17.23 -11.65
CA GLY A 66 -2.82 -17.14 -11.90
C GLY A 66 -2.07 -17.39 -10.61
N MET A 67 -0.76 -17.51 -10.70
CA MET A 67 0.14 -17.57 -9.56
C MET A 67 1.01 -16.31 -9.55
N SER A 68 1.59 -16.00 -8.39
CA SER A 68 2.40 -14.81 -8.25
C SER A 68 3.63 -14.82 -9.18
N HIS A 69 4.32 -13.70 -9.20
CA HIS A 69 5.48 -13.45 -10.07
C HIS A 69 6.66 -14.41 -9.88
N HIS A 70 6.72 -15.16 -8.78
CA HIS A 70 7.80 -16.13 -8.48
C HIS A 70 7.33 -17.58 -8.39
N GLU A 71 6.07 -17.86 -8.74
CA GLU A 71 5.41 -19.16 -8.59
C GLU A 71 5.01 -19.74 -9.96
N PRO A 72 5.98 -20.29 -10.72
CA PRO A 72 5.74 -20.72 -12.07
C PRO A 72 5.04 -22.09 -12.19
N CYS A 73 4.41 -22.32 -13.35
CA CYS A 73 3.85 -23.59 -13.75
C CYS A 73 2.75 -24.13 -12.81
N LEU A 74 1.88 -23.23 -12.31
CA LEU A 74 0.75 -23.56 -11.43
C LEU A 74 1.17 -24.25 -10.13
N ARG A 75 2.33 -23.85 -9.60
CA ARG A 75 2.89 -24.31 -8.34
C ARG A 75 3.22 -23.15 -7.42
N GLN A 76 2.80 -23.21 -6.18
CA GLN A 76 3.14 -22.24 -5.17
C GLN A 76 4.45 -22.57 -4.45
N GLY A 77 5.17 -21.55 -4.02
CA GLY A 77 6.44 -21.72 -3.30
C GLY A 77 6.29 -22.49 -1.99
N GLU A 78 5.15 -22.34 -1.32
CA GLU A 78 4.85 -23.06 -0.08
C GLU A 78 4.68 -24.58 -0.32
N GLU A 79 4.12 -25.00 -1.45
CA GLU A 79 4.03 -26.44 -1.77
C GLU A 79 5.42 -27.09 -1.79
N TYR A 80 6.43 -26.41 -2.40
CA TYR A 80 7.78 -26.95 -2.48
C TYR A 80 8.41 -27.15 -1.11
N LYS A 81 8.16 -26.27 -0.14
CA LYS A 81 8.70 -26.37 1.22
C LYS A 81 8.26 -27.68 1.94
N TYR A 82 7.05 -28.14 1.66
CA TYR A 82 6.52 -29.38 2.24
C TYR A 82 6.91 -30.63 1.45
N LEU A 83 7.08 -30.50 0.14
CA LEU A 83 7.28 -31.63 -0.77
C LEU A 83 8.76 -31.98 -0.99
N ARG A 84 9.69 -31.03 -0.73
CA ARG A 84 11.13 -31.24 -0.90
C ARG A 84 11.74 -32.16 0.18
N GLY A 85 12.87 -32.75 -0.14
CA GLY A 85 13.66 -33.58 0.80
C GLY A 85 14.66 -34.45 0.06
N LYS A 86 15.63 -35.01 0.80
CA LYS A 86 16.69 -35.86 0.22
C LYS A 86 16.14 -37.08 -0.53
N ASP A 87 15.01 -37.62 -0.06
CA ASP A 87 14.35 -38.80 -0.65
C ASP A 87 13.11 -38.40 -1.48
N SER A 88 12.87 -37.10 -1.66
CA SER A 88 11.76 -36.58 -2.46
C SER A 88 12.07 -36.69 -3.95
N ILE A 89 11.03 -37.05 -4.73
CA ILE A 89 11.10 -37.02 -6.20
C ILE A 89 11.33 -35.60 -6.75
N TYR A 90 11.10 -34.56 -5.95
CA TYR A 90 11.32 -33.17 -6.30
C TYR A 90 12.68 -32.64 -5.85
N GLY A 91 13.50 -33.48 -5.16
CA GLY A 91 14.80 -33.08 -4.59
C GLY A 91 14.66 -32.12 -3.41
N ASP A 92 15.78 -31.57 -2.95
CA ASP A 92 15.88 -30.78 -1.71
C ASP A 92 16.32 -29.32 -1.95
N ALA A 93 16.54 -28.90 -3.18
CA ALA A 93 17.02 -27.55 -3.49
C ALA A 93 16.13 -26.86 -4.53
N TRP A 94 15.69 -25.64 -4.19
CA TRP A 94 15.06 -24.74 -5.17
C TRP A 94 16.14 -24.09 -6.03
N ASN A 95 16.77 -24.89 -6.90
CA ASN A 95 17.88 -24.47 -7.73
C ASN A 95 17.91 -25.26 -9.04
N PHE A 96 17.66 -24.57 -10.17
CA PHE A 96 17.54 -25.21 -11.46
C PHE A 96 18.86 -25.80 -12.01
N LYS A 97 20.03 -25.33 -11.53
CA LYS A 97 21.33 -25.92 -11.94
C LYS A 97 21.66 -27.22 -11.19
N THR A 98 21.36 -27.24 -9.89
CA THR A 98 21.76 -28.37 -9.03
C THR A 98 20.66 -29.43 -8.83
N ASN A 99 19.40 -29.03 -9.04
CA ASN A 99 18.23 -29.92 -8.88
C ASN A 99 17.26 -29.81 -10.09
N ARG A 100 17.84 -29.83 -11.30
CA ARG A 100 17.06 -29.65 -12.53
C ARG A 100 15.89 -30.64 -12.67
N GLU A 101 16.16 -31.92 -12.47
CA GLU A 101 15.14 -32.98 -12.65
C GLU A 101 14.00 -32.85 -11.64
N GLY A 102 14.33 -32.59 -10.38
CA GLY A 102 13.32 -32.39 -9.34
C GLY A 102 12.43 -31.18 -9.59
N ILE A 103 13.02 -30.06 -9.99
CA ILE A 103 12.27 -28.84 -10.36
C ILE A 103 11.38 -29.07 -11.59
N ILE A 104 11.89 -29.74 -12.63
CA ILE A 104 11.12 -30.07 -13.82
C ILE A 104 9.90 -30.93 -13.45
N ARG A 105 10.10 -31.96 -12.63
CA ARG A 105 9.01 -32.82 -12.16
C ARG A 105 7.98 -32.05 -11.33
N PHE A 106 8.44 -31.17 -10.46
CA PHE A 106 7.57 -30.32 -9.65
C PHE A 106 6.66 -29.46 -10.53
N TRP A 107 7.22 -28.79 -11.56
CA TRP A 107 6.46 -28.00 -12.52
C TRP A 107 5.52 -28.86 -13.39
N GLU A 108 6.00 -30.00 -13.87
CA GLU A 108 5.21 -30.91 -14.68
C GLU A 108 3.96 -31.40 -13.95
N ASP A 109 4.11 -31.77 -12.69
CA ASP A 109 3.00 -32.25 -11.87
C ASP A 109 1.98 -31.14 -11.58
N GLY A 110 2.42 -29.87 -11.40
CA GLY A 110 1.52 -28.72 -11.32
C GLY A 110 0.70 -28.51 -12.58
N LEU A 111 1.37 -28.54 -13.74
CA LEU A 111 0.70 -28.39 -15.05
C LEU A 111 -0.29 -29.53 -15.32
N LYS A 112 0.04 -30.76 -14.98
CA LYS A 112 -0.88 -31.92 -15.10
C LYS A 112 -2.09 -31.81 -14.18
N ARG A 113 -1.87 -31.30 -12.96
CA ARG A 113 -2.91 -31.14 -11.94
C ARG A 113 -3.92 -30.07 -12.37
N SER A 114 -3.45 -28.86 -12.65
CA SER A 114 -4.29 -27.68 -12.76
C SER A 114 -4.37 -27.09 -14.19
N GLY A 115 -3.60 -27.63 -15.15
CA GLY A 115 -3.55 -27.09 -16.52
C GLY A 115 -4.84 -27.24 -17.32
N LYS A 116 -5.82 -28.02 -16.85
CA LYS A 116 -7.15 -28.17 -17.45
C LYS A 116 -8.09 -26.99 -17.17
N PHE A 117 -7.82 -26.18 -16.14
CA PHE A 117 -8.62 -25.02 -15.77
C PHE A 117 -8.18 -23.77 -16.54
N GLU A 118 -9.03 -22.74 -16.56
CA GLU A 118 -8.66 -21.44 -17.15
C GLU A 118 -7.63 -20.71 -16.29
N ASN A 119 -6.41 -20.62 -16.82
CA ASN A 119 -5.28 -20.01 -16.10
C ASN A 119 -4.48 -19.05 -17.00
N VAL A 120 -3.84 -18.06 -16.39
CA VAL A 120 -2.66 -17.39 -16.96
C VAL A 120 -1.43 -17.95 -16.26
N ILE A 121 -0.66 -18.77 -16.97
CA ILE A 121 0.47 -19.49 -16.37
C ILE A 121 1.66 -18.55 -16.18
N THR A 122 2.10 -18.36 -14.95
CA THR A 122 3.35 -17.68 -14.65
C THR A 122 4.53 -18.51 -15.17
N VAL A 123 5.46 -17.87 -15.89
CA VAL A 123 6.71 -18.47 -16.36
C VAL A 123 7.91 -17.69 -15.85
N GLY A 124 9.08 -18.29 -15.95
CA GLY A 124 10.31 -17.78 -15.35
C GLY A 124 10.62 -18.50 -14.04
N MET A 125 11.57 -17.99 -13.32
CA MET A 125 11.95 -18.51 -12.00
C MET A 125 12.68 -17.40 -11.23
N ARG A 126 12.42 -17.32 -9.93
CA ARG A 126 13.23 -16.58 -8.96
C ARG A 126 13.82 -17.55 -7.93
N GLY A 127 14.66 -17.05 -7.08
CA GLY A 127 15.18 -17.84 -5.96
C GLY A 127 14.11 -18.19 -4.93
N GLU A 128 14.43 -19.07 -4.01
CA GLU A 128 13.54 -19.47 -2.94
C GLU A 128 13.09 -18.26 -2.10
N ALA A 129 11.83 -18.24 -1.71
CA ALA A 129 11.21 -17.13 -0.97
C ALA A 129 11.42 -15.75 -1.63
N ASP A 130 11.18 -15.68 -2.93
CA ASP A 130 11.25 -14.43 -3.72
C ASP A 130 12.64 -13.73 -3.70
N THR A 131 13.71 -14.52 -3.56
CA THR A 131 15.09 -14.03 -3.63
C THR A 131 15.64 -14.05 -5.06
N ALA A 132 16.88 -13.60 -5.26
CA ALA A 132 17.56 -13.66 -6.55
C ALA A 132 17.76 -15.10 -7.03
N ILE A 133 17.58 -15.34 -8.35
CA ILE A 133 17.65 -16.69 -8.95
C ILE A 133 19.00 -17.37 -8.78
N MET A 134 20.09 -16.61 -8.75
CA MET A 134 21.44 -17.09 -8.51
C MET A 134 22.07 -16.35 -7.32
N GLY A 135 22.95 -17.05 -6.60
CA GLY A 135 23.67 -16.50 -5.47
C GLY A 135 24.64 -15.36 -5.82
N LYS A 136 25.20 -14.73 -4.80
CA LYS A 136 26.23 -13.69 -4.93
C LYS A 136 27.41 -14.19 -5.79
N GLY A 137 27.80 -13.40 -6.79
CA GLY A 137 28.91 -13.68 -7.69
C GLY A 137 28.51 -14.16 -9.10
N ALA A 138 27.25 -14.43 -9.36
CA ALA A 138 26.78 -14.67 -10.72
C ALA A 138 26.73 -13.37 -11.52
N THR A 139 27.17 -13.41 -12.77
CA THR A 139 27.09 -12.27 -13.68
C THR A 139 25.67 -12.08 -14.24
N LEU A 140 25.39 -10.92 -14.84
CA LEU A 140 24.14 -10.68 -15.54
C LEU A 140 23.93 -11.71 -16.66
N ALA A 141 24.98 -12.02 -17.42
CA ALA A 141 24.96 -13.01 -18.49
C ALA A 141 24.60 -14.42 -17.99
N ASP A 142 25.18 -14.84 -16.83
CA ASP A 142 24.87 -16.14 -16.22
C ASP A 142 23.40 -16.26 -15.81
N ASN A 143 22.84 -15.19 -15.26
CA ASN A 143 21.43 -15.13 -14.85
C ASN A 143 20.49 -15.16 -16.07
N ILE A 144 20.81 -14.40 -17.11
CA ILE A 144 20.01 -14.35 -18.36
C ILE A 144 20.02 -15.73 -19.04
N GLU A 145 21.16 -16.41 -19.14
CA GLU A 145 21.24 -17.73 -19.78
C GLU A 145 20.50 -18.78 -18.96
N LEU A 146 20.60 -18.74 -17.63
CA LEU A 146 19.81 -19.61 -16.76
C LEU A 146 18.29 -19.39 -16.95
N LEU A 147 17.84 -18.13 -16.96
CA LEU A 147 16.43 -17.82 -17.16
C LEU A 147 15.94 -18.24 -18.56
N ARG A 148 16.79 -18.11 -19.58
CA ARG A 148 16.52 -18.59 -20.94
C ARG A 148 16.31 -20.10 -20.98
N ASP A 149 17.15 -20.88 -20.28
CA ASP A 149 17.01 -22.34 -20.18
C ASP A 149 15.74 -22.74 -19.41
N VAL A 150 15.42 -22.04 -18.32
CA VAL A 150 14.17 -22.20 -17.58
C VAL A 150 12.96 -21.98 -18.49
N LEU A 151 12.92 -20.86 -19.21
CA LEU A 151 11.81 -20.53 -20.10
C LEU A 151 11.62 -21.54 -21.23
N ARG A 152 12.72 -22.02 -21.83
CA ARG A 152 12.66 -23.09 -22.85
C ARG A 152 12.08 -24.38 -22.28
N THR A 153 12.49 -24.75 -21.07
CA THR A 153 12.01 -25.94 -20.39
C THR A 153 10.52 -25.83 -20.06
N GLN A 154 10.11 -24.71 -19.45
CA GLN A 154 8.71 -24.47 -19.13
C GLN A 154 7.82 -24.43 -20.38
N ARG A 155 8.29 -23.78 -21.47
CA ARG A 155 7.58 -23.78 -22.74
C ARG A 155 7.32 -25.18 -23.27
N LYS A 156 8.31 -26.07 -23.15
CA LYS A 156 8.17 -27.49 -23.53
C LYS A 156 7.14 -28.19 -22.64
N LEU A 157 7.26 -28.05 -21.31
CA LEU A 157 6.36 -28.69 -20.37
C LEU A 157 4.89 -28.25 -20.57
N ILE A 158 4.65 -26.97 -20.79
CA ILE A 158 3.31 -26.41 -21.04
C ILE A 158 2.73 -27.00 -22.32
N ARG A 159 3.53 -27.10 -23.39
CA ARG A 159 3.11 -27.70 -24.65
C ARG A 159 2.72 -29.17 -24.49
N GLU A 160 3.48 -29.93 -23.71
CA GLU A 160 3.28 -31.37 -23.53
C GLU A 160 2.14 -31.70 -22.55
N ASN A 161 1.85 -30.84 -21.56
CA ASN A 161 0.94 -31.15 -20.47
C ASN A 161 -0.35 -30.31 -20.44
N VAL A 162 -0.40 -29.17 -21.14
CA VAL A 162 -1.57 -28.28 -21.15
C VAL A 162 -2.18 -28.21 -22.55
N ASN A 163 -1.46 -27.69 -23.54
CA ASN A 163 -1.94 -27.62 -24.91
C ASN A 163 -0.76 -27.51 -25.89
N GLU A 164 -0.77 -28.35 -26.94
CA GLU A 164 0.23 -28.33 -27.98
C GLU A 164 0.30 -26.98 -28.71
N ASP A 165 -0.86 -26.35 -28.90
CA ASP A 165 -0.98 -25.00 -29.46
C ASP A 165 -0.85 -23.94 -28.33
N LEU A 166 0.35 -23.45 -28.14
CA LEU A 166 0.65 -22.47 -27.09
C LEU A 166 -0.05 -21.12 -27.28
N SER A 167 -0.60 -20.81 -28.45
CA SER A 167 -1.40 -19.60 -28.64
C SER A 167 -2.72 -19.62 -27.86
N LYS A 168 -3.14 -20.81 -27.44
CA LYS A 168 -4.34 -21.05 -26.61
C LYS A 168 -4.05 -21.06 -25.10
N VAL A 169 -2.77 -20.95 -24.71
CA VAL A 169 -2.35 -20.99 -23.31
C VAL A 169 -1.79 -19.63 -22.93
N PRO A 170 -2.56 -18.76 -22.27
CA PRO A 170 -2.05 -17.49 -21.76
C PRO A 170 -0.90 -17.73 -20.77
N ARG A 171 0.21 -17.01 -20.96
CA ARG A 171 1.40 -17.09 -20.10
C ARG A 171 1.89 -15.70 -19.80
N MET A 172 2.41 -15.48 -18.61
CA MET A 172 2.99 -14.20 -18.26
C MET A 172 4.34 -14.36 -17.55
N ILE A 173 5.20 -13.35 -17.69
CA ILE A 173 6.40 -13.17 -16.88
C ILE A 173 6.38 -11.77 -16.26
N ALA A 174 6.64 -11.67 -14.97
CA ALA A 174 6.77 -10.38 -14.30
C ALA A 174 8.20 -9.85 -14.48
N LEU A 175 8.29 -8.65 -15.05
CA LEU A 175 9.54 -7.89 -15.16
C LEU A 175 9.72 -7.09 -13.85
N TYR A 176 10.01 -7.81 -12.78
CA TYR A 176 10.03 -7.32 -11.42
C TYR A 176 11.38 -7.58 -10.76
N LYS A 177 11.84 -6.65 -9.96
CA LYS A 177 13.15 -6.70 -9.30
C LYS A 177 14.28 -6.99 -10.32
N GLU A 178 15.11 -8.01 -10.08
CA GLU A 178 16.24 -8.34 -10.97
C GLU A 178 15.82 -8.85 -12.38
N VAL A 179 14.60 -9.37 -12.52
CA VAL A 179 14.11 -9.86 -13.84
C VAL A 179 13.97 -8.71 -14.83
N GLU A 180 13.76 -7.49 -14.37
CA GLU A 180 13.76 -6.29 -15.21
C GLU A 180 15.14 -6.10 -15.89
N ALA A 181 16.23 -6.23 -15.13
CA ALA A 181 17.58 -6.18 -15.69
C ALA A 181 17.88 -7.36 -16.63
N PHE A 182 17.34 -8.54 -16.39
CA PHE A 182 17.48 -9.69 -17.29
C PHE A 182 16.73 -9.48 -18.61
N PHE A 183 15.62 -8.76 -18.57
CA PHE A 183 14.85 -8.43 -19.77
C PHE A 183 15.58 -7.40 -20.64
N TYR A 184 16.06 -6.29 -20.06
CA TYR A 184 16.71 -5.23 -20.83
C TYR A 184 18.16 -5.55 -21.18
N GLY A 185 18.90 -6.26 -20.31
CA GLY A 185 20.35 -6.38 -20.41
C GLY A 185 21.07 -5.08 -20.06
N ASP A 186 22.32 -4.99 -20.48
CA ASP A 186 23.16 -3.80 -20.33
C ASP A 186 24.04 -3.56 -21.57
N GLU A 187 24.97 -2.60 -21.53
CA GLU A 187 25.87 -2.26 -22.63
C GLU A 187 26.74 -3.45 -23.10
N THR A 188 26.97 -4.44 -22.24
CA THR A 188 27.86 -5.60 -22.47
C THR A 188 27.10 -6.91 -22.67
N THR A 189 25.87 -6.99 -22.22
CA THR A 189 25.07 -8.22 -22.16
C THR A 189 23.70 -8.02 -22.76
N GLN A 190 23.40 -8.76 -23.82
CA GLN A 190 22.07 -8.73 -24.46
C GLN A 190 21.03 -9.37 -23.55
N GLY A 191 19.96 -8.61 -23.23
CA GLY A 191 18.82 -9.10 -22.46
C GLY A 191 17.88 -10.02 -23.24
N LEU A 192 16.74 -10.32 -22.62
CA LEU A 192 15.69 -11.17 -23.19
C LEU A 192 14.70 -10.42 -24.08
N ILE A 193 14.81 -9.10 -24.21
CA ILE A 193 13.95 -8.30 -25.09
C ILE A 193 14.02 -8.83 -26.53
N GLY A 194 12.86 -9.09 -27.12
CA GLY A 194 12.76 -9.66 -28.46
C GLY A 194 13.15 -11.15 -28.58
N SER A 195 13.41 -11.83 -27.47
CA SER A 195 13.77 -13.25 -27.49
C SER A 195 12.61 -14.15 -27.91
N LYS A 196 12.95 -15.31 -28.53
CA LYS A 196 11.95 -16.30 -28.95
C LYS A 196 11.21 -16.94 -27.77
N GLU A 197 11.85 -17.01 -26.64
CA GLU A 197 11.30 -17.59 -25.42
C GLU A 197 10.12 -16.79 -24.90
N LEU A 198 10.10 -15.48 -25.12
CA LEU A 198 9.08 -14.56 -24.66
C LEU A 198 8.09 -14.10 -25.75
N TYR A 199 8.22 -14.57 -26.99
CA TYR A 199 7.49 -14.05 -28.16
C TYR A 199 5.97 -13.89 -27.94
N ASP A 200 5.32 -14.84 -27.30
CA ASP A 200 3.88 -14.91 -27.07
C ASP A 200 3.51 -14.89 -25.56
N VAL A 201 4.42 -14.42 -24.72
CA VAL A 201 4.25 -14.29 -23.28
C VAL A 201 3.85 -12.86 -22.94
N ILE A 202 2.87 -12.67 -22.06
CA ILE A 202 2.49 -11.37 -21.54
C ILE A 202 3.66 -10.84 -20.68
N LEU A 203 4.15 -9.65 -21.03
CA LEU A 203 5.21 -8.98 -20.28
C LEU A 203 4.56 -8.08 -19.20
N MET A 204 4.58 -8.55 -17.97
CA MET A 204 4.01 -7.84 -16.84
C MET A 204 5.01 -6.82 -16.30
N LEU A 205 4.78 -5.54 -16.58
CA LEU A 205 5.52 -4.44 -15.96
C LEU A 205 5.07 -4.25 -14.52
N CYS A 206 5.92 -3.66 -13.70
CA CYS A 206 5.63 -3.41 -12.29
C CYS A 206 5.87 -1.95 -11.95
N ASP A 207 5.14 -1.45 -10.96
CA ASP A 207 5.45 -0.17 -10.32
C ASP A 207 6.71 -0.29 -9.43
N ASP A 208 7.04 0.77 -8.73
CA ASP A 208 8.16 0.81 -7.77
C ASP A 208 7.80 0.26 -6.37
N ASN A 209 6.72 -0.48 -6.24
CA ASN A 209 6.07 -0.96 -5.02
C ASN A 209 5.30 0.13 -4.25
N TYR A 210 5.37 1.38 -4.69
CA TYR A 210 4.74 2.53 -4.01
C TYR A 210 3.75 3.28 -4.91
N GLY A 211 3.35 2.65 -6.01
CA GLY A 211 2.35 3.19 -6.94
C GLY A 211 2.92 4.17 -7.97
N ASN A 212 4.23 4.16 -8.25
CA ASN A 212 4.80 4.93 -9.34
C ASN A 212 5.26 3.99 -10.47
N LEU A 213 4.85 4.26 -11.70
CA LEU A 213 5.33 3.51 -12.86
C LEU A 213 6.85 3.70 -13.03
N ARG A 214 7.56 2.62 -13.28
CA ARG A 214 9.01 2.63 -13.51
C ARG A 214 9.36 2.80 -14.97
N THR A 215 8.72 1.98 -15.80
CA THR A 215 8.97 1.94 -17.25
C THR A 215 7.67 1.77 -18.01
N LEU A 216 7.64 2.25 -19.24
CA LEU A 216 6.54 2.09 -20.18
C LEU A 216 7.06 1.58 -21.52
N PRO A 217 6.28 0.80 -22.27
CA PRO A 217 6.71 0.28 -23.55
C PRO A 217 6.98 1.40 -24.57
N THR A 218 8.13 1.35 -25.22
CA THR A 218 8.41 2.18 -26.39
C THR A 218 7.52 1.77 -27.58
N GLU A 219 7.48 2.55 -28.65
CA GLU A 219 6.72 2.19 -29.87
C GLU A 219 7.13 0.84 -30.46
N GLU A 220 8.43 0.51 -30.40
CA GLU A 220 8.92 -0.79 -30.87
C GLU A 220 8.49 -1.92 -29.95
N MET A 221 8.59 -1.72 -28.65
CA MET A 221 8.17 -2.71 -27.64
C MET A 221 6.67 -3.02 -27.74
N ARG A 222 5.81 -2.04 -28.06
CA ARG A 222 4.36 -2.24 -28.23
C ARG A 222 3.99 -3.22 -29.35
N LYS A 223 4.91 -3.55 -30.23
CA LYS A 223 4.71 -4.58 -31.26
C LYS A 223 4.84 -6.01 -30.74
N HIS A 224 5.19 -6.18 -29.48
CA HIS A 224 5.33 -7.49 -28.85
C HIS A 224 3.99 -8.27 -28.86
N PRO A 225 3.94 -9.47 -29.48
CA PRO A 225 2.66 -10.18 -29.70
C PRO A 225 1.94 -10.61 -28.41
N GLY A 226 2.70 -10.92 -27.34
CA GLY A 226 2.13 -11.29 -26.05
C GLY A 226 1.42 -10.13 -25.34
N GLY A 227 1.76 -8.89 -25.70
CA GLY A 227 1.24 -7.67 -25.07
C GLY A 227 1.84 -7.41 -23.68
N TYR A 228 1.34 -6.37 -23.03
CA TYR A 228 1.85 -5.88 -21.75
C TYR A 228 0.77 -5.87 -20.69
N GLY A 229 1.15 -6.24 -19.46
CA GLY A 229 0.37 -6.10 -18.25
C GLY A 229 1.02 -5.14 -17.25
N MET A 230 0.30 -4.82 -16.19
CA MET A 230 0.78 -4.01 -15.06
C MET A 230 0.47 -4.70 -13.74
N TYR A 231 1.49 -4.81 -12.89
CA TYR A 231 1.38 -5.20 -11.49
C TYR A 231 1.55 -3.96 -10.62
N TYR A 232 0.46 -3.52 -10.01
CA TYR A 232 0.33 -2.28 -9.25
C TYR A 232 0.14 -2.57 -7.77
N HIS A 233 0.60 -1.69 -6.87
CA HIS A 233 0.53 -1.93 -5.43
C HIS A 233 -0.35 -0.91 -4.69
N PHE A 234 -1.33 -1.41 -3.93
CA PHE A 234 -2.00 -0.69 -2.83
C PHE A 234 -1.41 -1.08 -1.47
N ASP A 235 -0.73 -2.20 -1.42
CA ASP A 235 -0.10 -2.82 -0.27
C ASP A 235 1.26 -3.40 -0.70
N TYR A 236 2.24 -3.42 0.20
CA TYR A 236 3.55 -3.96 -0.09
C TYR A 236 4.22 -4.53 1.16
N HIS A 237 4.62 -5.79 1.10
CA HIS A 237 5.40 -6.49 2.10
C HIS A 237 6.87 -6.57 1.65
N GLY A 238 7.74 -5.72 2.16
CA GLY A 238 9.15 -5.76 1.76
C GLY A 238 9.96 -4.55 2.22
N TRP A 239 11.19 -4.48 1.72
CA TRP A 239 12.13 -3.41 2.00
C TRP A 239 12.04 -2.27 0.99
N PRO A 240 12.37 -1.01 1.38
CA PRO A 240 12.87 -0.59 2.71
C PRO A 240 11.77 -0.37 3.75
N THR A 241 10.52 -0.17 3.36
CA THR A 241 9.38 0.04 4.26
C THR A 241 8.15 -0.66 3.69
N SER A 242 7.57 -1.56 4.48
CA SER A 242 6.28 -2.17 4.18
C SER A 242 5.15 -1.19 4.47
N TYR A 243 4.03 -1.31 3.78
CA TYR A 243 2.78 -0.62 4.11
C TYR A 243 1.63 -1.59 3.84
N GLU A 244 0.80 -1.80 4.83
CA GLU A 244 -0.11 -2.94 4.85
C GLU A 244 -1.47 -2.67 5.45
N TRP A 245 -1.58 -1.63 6.28
CA TRP A 245 -2.82 -1.40 6.99
C TRP A 245 -3.59 -0.25 6.39
N ILE A 246 -4.83 -0.18 6.61
CA ILE A 246 -5.79 0.83 6.16
C ILE A 246 -5.48 1.44 4.77
N ASN A 247 -6.38 2.16 4.19
CA ASN A 247 -6.21 2.76 2.88
C ASN A 247 -5.25 3.97 2.91
N SER A 248 -4.18 3.90 2.13
CA SER A 248 -3.31 5.05 1.81
C SER A 248 -3.29 5.38 0.31
N SER A 249 -4.19 4.78 -0.47
CA SER A 249 -4.28 4.96 -1.92
C SER A 249 -5.11 6.19 -2.28
N TYR A 250 -4.61 7.00 -3.21
CA TYR A 250 -5.25 8.24 -3.67
C TYR A 250 -5.72 8.10 -5.12
N LEU A 251 -7.01 8.25 -5.37
CA LEU A 251 -7.60 8.00 -6.68
C LEU A 251 -6.94 8.78 -7.84
N PRO A 252 -6.63 10.08 -7.70
CA PRO A 252 -5.92 10.81 -8.76
C PRO A 252 -4.56 10.22 -9.11
N LYS A 253 -3.83 9.67 -8.13
CA LYS A 253 -2.56 8.97 -8.36
C LYS A 253 -2.77 7.68 -9.16
N ILE A 254 -3.73 6.85 -8.75
CA ILE A 254 -4.08 5.63 -9.46
C ILE A 254 -4.48 5.96 -10.90
N TRP A 255 -5.34 6.95 -11.06
CA TRP A 255 -5.82 7.40 -12.36
C TRP A 255 -4.66 7.85 -13.25
N GLU A 256 -3.80 8.73 -12.77
CA GLU A 256 -2.64 9.23 -13.51
C GLU A 256 -1.75 8.09 -14.00
N GLN A 257 -1.37 7.19 -13.11
CA GLN A 257 -0.45 6.11 -13.42
C GLN A 257 -1.07 5.08 -14.38
N MET A 258 -2.28 4.64 -14.11
CA MET A 258 -2.92 3.60 -14.92
C MET A 258 -3.42 4.10 -16.28
N THR A 259 -3.79 5.38 -16.41
CA THR A 259 -4.09 5.97 -17.71
C THR A 259 -2.85 6.09 -18.58
N GLN A 260 -1.71 6.50 -18.01
CA GLN A 260 -0.43 6.48 -18.72
C GLN A 260 -0.06 5.05 -19.16
N ALA A 261 -0.17 4.07 -18.28
CA ALA A 261 0.09 2.68 -18.62
C ALA A 261 -0.75 2.24 -19.84
N TYR A 262 -2.05 2.52 -19.81
CA TYR A 262 -2.97 2.18 -20.88
C TYR A 262 -2.60 2.86 -22.21
N ASP A 263 -2.34 4.16 -22.19
CA ASP A 263 -2.01 4.95 -23.38
C ASP A 263 -0.68 4.50 -24.02
N PHE A 264 0.23 3.94 -23.22
CA PHE A 264 1.47 3.34 -23.69
C PHE A 264 1.35 1.85 -24.07
N GLY A 265 0.12 1.31 -24.13
CA GLY A 265 -0.14 -0.04 -24.64
C GLY A 265 -0.13 -1.14 -23.58
N VAL A 266 -0.13 -0.80 -22.30
CA VAL A 266 -0.24 -1.77 -21.19
C VAL A 266 -1.73 -2.09 -20.96
N GLN A 267 -2.29 -2.95 -21.82
CA GLN A 267 -3.74 -3.16 -21.93
C GLN A 267 -4.16 -4.63 -21.79
N LYS A 268 -3.18 -5.55 -21.66
CA LYS A 268 -3.48 -6.99 -21.74
C LYS A 268 -3.99 -7.55 -20.42
N LEU A 269 -3.38 -7.14 -19.32
CA LEU A 269 -3.66 -7.66 -17.98
C LEU A 269 -3.26 -6.63 -16.93
N TRP A 270 -4.16 -6.31 -16.01
CA TRP A 270 -3.87 -5.48 -14.85
C TRP A 270 -4.10 -6.26 -13.58
N ILE A 271 -3.14 -6.21 -12.69
CA ILE A 271 -3.22 -6.78 -11.34
C ILE A 271 -2.93 -5.69 -10.33
N VAL A 272 -3.64 -5.69 -9.22
CA VAL A 272 -3.37 -4.85 -8.06
C VAL A 272 -3.19 -5.71 -6.82
N ASN A 273 -2.08 -5.50 -6.12
CA ASN A 273 -1.84 -6.08 -4.80
C ASN A 273 -2.57 -5.23 -3.75
N VAL A 274 -3.48 -5.82 -2.98
CA VAL A 274 -4.43 -5.07 -2.14
C VAL A 274 -4.33 -5.33 -0.65
N GLY A 275 -3.59 -6.33 -0.19
CA GLY A 275 -3.59 -6.69 1.23
C GLY A 275 -4.99 -7.01 1.77
N ASP A 276 -5.39 -6.37 2.86
CA ASP A 276 -6.74 -6.53 3.44
C ASP A 276 -7.80 -5.81 2.59
N ILE A 277 -8.66 -6.59 1.94
CA ILE A 277 -9.68 -6.05 1.01
C ILE A 277 -10.67 -5.14 1.74
N ALA A 278 -11.04 -5.47 2.97
CA ALA A 278 -12.07 -4.76 3.72
C ALA A 278 -11.76 -3.26 3.95
N THR A 279 -10.49 -2.86 4.01
CA THR A 279 -10.10 -1.46 4.18
C THR A 279 -9.78 -0.77 2.86
N GLN A 280 -9.71 -1.52 1.76
CA GLN A 280 -9.32 -1.04 0.43
C GLN A 280 -10.48 -0.93 -0.56
N GLU A 281 -11.73 -1.08 -0.13
CA GLU A 281 -12.91 -1.15 -1.03
C GLU A 281 -13.03 0.08 -1.93
N PHE A 282 -12.78 1.27 -1.41
CA PHE A 282 -12.92 2.51 -2.19
C PHE A 282 -11.92 2.60 -3.34
N PRO A 283 -10.59 2.50 -3.13
CA PRO A 283 -9.63 2.53 -4.24
C PRO A 283 -9.70 1.30 -5.12
N LEU A 284 -10.01 0.11 -4.56
CA LEU A 284 -10.16 -1.11 -5.34
C LEU A 284 -11.34 -1.01 -6.31
N SER A 285 -12.49 -0.50 -5.85
CA SER A 285 -13.64 -0.25 -6.72
C SER A 285 -13.28 0.67 -7.89
N PHE A 286 -12.49 1.71 -7.64
CA PHE A 286 -12.03 2.61 -8.71
C PHE A 286 -11.09 1.92 -9.70
N PHE A 287 -10.10 1.20 -9.20
CA PHE A 287 -9.15 0.47 -10.06
C PHE A 287 -9.87 -0.51 -10.99
N MET A 288 -10.80 -1.28 -10.43
CA MET A 288 -11.59 -2.26 -11.20
C MET A 288 -12.55 -1.59 -12.20
N ASP A 289 -13.23 -0.52 -11.80
CA ASP A 289 -14.10 0.24 -12.72
C ASP A 289 -13.30 0.91 -13.84
N LEU A 290 -12.09 1.41 -13.56
CA LEU A 290 -11.17 1.97 -14.54
C LEU A 290 -10.73 0.90 -15.56
N ALA A 291 -10.31 -0.28 -15.07
CA ALA A 291 -9.90 -1.40 -15.92
C ALA A 291 -11.06 -1.91 -16.79
N TYR A 292 -12.24 -2.07 -16.21
CA TYR A 292 -13.43 -2.58 -16.91
C TYR A 292 -13.96 -1.62 -17.97
N ASN A 293 -13.96 -0.31 -17.70
CA ASN A 293 -14.50 0.71 -18.62
C ASN A 293 -13.56 1.91 -18.72
N PHE A 294 -12.40 1.67 -19.31
CA PHE A 294 -11.38 2.71 -19.51
C PHE A 294 -11.92 3.90 -20.31
N LYS A 295 -12.78 3.65 -21.29
CA LYS A 295 -13.39 4.71 -22.10
C LYS A 295 -14.17 5.72 -21.25
N ARG A 296 -14.76 5.28 -20.14
CA ARG A 296 -15.50 6.14 -19.22
C ARG A 296 -14.60 6.82 -18.19
N TRP A 297 -13.69 6.08 -17.59
CA TRP A 297 -12.95 6.52 -16.42
C TRP A 297 -11.50 6.91 -16.71
N GLY A 298 -10.94 6.45 -17.82
CA GLY A 298 -9.58 6.77 -18.26
C GLY A 298 -9.47 8.02 -19.14
N THR A 299 -10.55 8.73 -19.38
CA THR A 299 -10.54 9.95 -20.20
C THR A 299 -9.86 11.10 -19.46
N THR A 300 -9.22 11.99 -20.21
CA THR A 300 -8.58 13.20 -19.70
C THR A 300 -9.58 14.30 -19.30
N ALA A 301 -10.84 13.94 -19.03
CA ALA A 301 -11.83 14.89 -18.55
C ALA A 301 -11.42 15.44 -17.18
N PRO A 302 -11.51 16.74 -16.96
CA PRO A 302 -11.28 17.33 -15.65
C PRO A 302 -12.15 16.68 -14.58
N ASN A 303 -11.61 16.47 -13.40
CA ASN A 303 -12.32 15.96 -12.21
C ASN A 303 -12.93 14.55 -12.35
N THR A 304 -12.37 13.66 -13.20
CA THR A 304 -12.84 12.28 -13.33
C THR A 304 -12.90 11.55 -11.99
N THR A 305 -11.88 11.69 -11.16
CA THR A 305 -11.80 11.04 -9.85
C THR A 305 -12.78 11.63 -8.83
N ASP A 306 -13.02 12.94 -8.85
CA ASP A 306 -14.07 13.56 -8.03
C ASP A 306 -15.47 13.06 -8.44
N ALA A 307 -15.75 13.01 -9.73
CA ALA A 307 -17.00 12.47 -10.25
C ALA A 307 -17.20 10.99 -9.86
N TYR A 308 -16.11 10.21 -9.87
CA TYR A 308 -16.15 8.82 -9.41
C TYR A 308 -16.43 8.75 -7.91
N THR A 309 -15.73 9.52 -7.09
CA THR A 309 -15.92 9.56 -5.63
C THR A 309 -17.39 9.85 -5.28
N ARG A 310 -17.97 10.88 -5.88
CA ARG A 310 -19.39 11.22 -5.67
C ARG A 310 -20.35 10.11 -6.13
N LEU A 311 -20.05 9.46 -7.25
CA LEU A 311 -20.85 8.33 -7.72
C LEU A 311 -20.74 7.12 -6.77
N TRP A 312 -19.54 6.82 -6.30
CA TRP A 312 -19.32 5.73 -5.34
C TRP A 312 -20.07 6.00 -4.03
N VAL A 313 -19.92 7.19 -3.48
CA VAL A 313 -20.67 7.60 -2.27
C VAL A 313 -22.18 7.49 -2.48
N LYS A 314 -22.70 7.95 -3.62
CA LYS A 314 -24.13 7.82 -3.93
C LYS A 314 -24.59 6.35 -4.00
N ARG A 315 -23.73 5.45 -4.47
CA ARG A 315 -24.04 4.00 -4.53
C ARG A 315 -24.06 3.37 -3.14
N GLN A 316 -23.09 3.70 -2.30
CA GLN A 316 -22.96 3.14 -0.95
C GLN A 316 -23.94 3.79 0.06
N PHE A 317 -24.12 5.09 -0.05
CA PHE A 317 -24.84 5.91 0.93
C PHE A 317 -26.05 6.64 0.34
N GLY A 318 -26.68 6.08 -0.68
CA GLY A 318 -27.78 6.73 -1.41
C GLY A 318 -29.06 7.02 -0.60
N ARG A 319 -29.17 6.49 0.63
CA ARG A 319 -30.24 6.79 1.58
C ARG A 319 -29.99 8.05 2.39
N LEU A 320 -28.76 8.53 2.44
CA LEU A 320 -28.38 9.77 3.13
C LEU A 320 -28.76 11.00 2.29
N SER A 321 -28.87 12.14 2.95
CA SER A 321 -29.08 13.43 2.28
C SER A 321 -27.88 13.79 1.37
N GLU A 322 -28.12 14.66 0.39
CA GLU A 322 -27.04 15.14 -0.50
C GLU A 322 -25.93 15.85 0.27
N VAL A 323 -26.24 16.53 1.38
CA VAL A 323 -25.25 17.18 2.24
C VAL A 323 -24.35 16.14 2.92
N GLN A 324 -24.92 15.09 3.50
CA GLN A 324 -24.15 14.01 4.14
C GLN A 324 -23.32 13.25 3.10
N GLN A 325 -23.88 12.97 1.91
CA GLN A 325 -23.11 12.36 0.81
C GLN A 325 -21.93 13.24 0.39
N ALA A 326 -22.10 14.55 0.30
CA ALA A 326 -21.02 15.49 -0.02
C ALA A 326 -19.93 15.48 1.07
N GLN A 327 -20.33 15.49 2.36
CA GLN A 327 -19.38 15.39 3.48
C GLN A 327 -18.55 14.09 3.41
N ILE A 328 -19.18 12.96 3.12
CA ILE A 328 -18.47 11.68 2.93
C ILE A 328 -17.46 11.77 1.78
N ALA A 329 -17.87 12.35 0.65
CA ALA A 329 -16.97 12.52 -0.50
C ALA A 329 -15.76 13.41 -0.17
N ASP A 330 -15.99 14.48 0.60
CA ASP A 330 -14.95 15.40 1.04
C ASP A 330 -13.99 14.71 2.04
N ILE A 331 -14.51 13.93 3.00
CA ILE A 331 -13.69 13.14 3.94
C ILE A 331 -12.79 12.17 3.16
N LEU A 332 -13.35 11.38 2.24
CA LEU A 332 -12.61 10.42 1.42
C LEU A 332 -11.50 11.10 0.60
N THR A 333 -11.81 12.25 0.01
CA THR A 333 -10.86 13.02 -0.79
C THR A 333 -9.75 13.61 0.08
N ASP A 334 -10.09 14.23 1.21
CA ASP A 334 -9.15 14.95 2.04
C ASP A 334 -8.18 14.02 2.75
N TYR A 335 -8.66 12.95 3.41
CA TYR A 335 -7.74 12.05 4.10
C TYR A 335 -6.81 11.31 3.14
N THR A 336 -7.32 10.84 1.99
CA THR A 336 -6.48 10.14 1.02
C THR A 336 -5.46 11.07 0.38
N ARG A 337 -5.82 12.34 0.12
CA ARG A 337 -4.90 13.38 -0.37
C ARG A 337 -3.77 13.66 0.63
N MET A 338 -4.08 13.67 1.92
CA MET A 338 -3.10 13.94 2.97
C MET A 338 -2.14 12.77 3.17
N ILE A 339 -2.68 11.56 3.30
CA ILE A 339 -1.89 10.38 3.63
C ILE A 339 -1.09 9.82 2.43
N HIS A 340 -1.53 10.08 1.22
CA HIS A 340 -0.79 9.70 0.01
C HIS A 340 0.57 10.41 -0.12
N LYS A 341 0.74 11.60 0.48
CA LYS A 341 2.00 12.34 0.46
C LYS A 341 3.12 11.63 1.22
N CYS A 342 2.76 10.94 2.29
CA CYS A 342 3.63 10.09 3.07
C CYS A 342 2.77 9.01 3.74
N ARG A 343 3.06 7.75 3.46
CA ARG A 343 2.30 6.63 4.03
C ARG A 343 2.47 6.55 5.54
N PRO A 344 1.48 6.00 6.29
CA PRO A 344 1.53 5.93 7.75
C PRO A 344 2.84 5.33 8.29
N GLU A 345 3.30 4.24 7.71
CA GLU A 345 4.51 3.52 8.13
C GLU A 345 5.81 4.30 7.88
N ALA A 346 5.78 5.24 6.93
CA ALA A 346 6.92 6.11 6.61
C ALA A 346 6.90 7.45 7.36
N LEU A 347 5.80 7.78 8.05
CA LEU A 347 5.70 9.01 8.82
C LEU A 347 6.69 9.02 9.99
N ARG A 348 7.32 10.18 10.21
CA ARG A 348 8.24 10.46 11.31
C ARG A 348 7.94 11.84 11.88
N PRO A 349 8.39 12.16 13.11
CA PRO A 349 8.21 13.51 13.68
C PRO A 349 8.76 14.63 12.80
N GLU A 350 9.76 14.34 11.96
CA GLU A 350 10.45 15.28 11.07
C GLU A 350 9.84 15.36 9.67
N THR A 351 8.82 14.53 9.36
CA THR A 351 8.19 14.49 8.01
C THR A 351 7.64 15.85 7.60
N TYR A 352 7.03 16.56 8.55
CA TYR A 352 6.57 17.94 8.38
C TYR A 352 7.35 18.84 9.32
N HIS A 353 7.88 19.94 8.80
CA HIS A 353 8.69 20.81 9.62
C HIS A 353 7.85 21.56 10.67
N ALA A 354 8.22 21.42 11.95
CA ALA A 354 7.46 21.97 13.07
C ALA A 354 7.33 23.49 13.04
N ALA A 355 8.39 24.21 12.64
CA ALA A 355 8.44 25.67 12.65
C ALA A 355 8.39 26.30 11.25
N ASN A 356 9.27 25.89 10.31
CA ASN A 356 9.43 26.55 9.02
C ASN A 356 8.14 26.58 8.23
N TYR A 357 7.83 27.74 7.68
CA TYR A 357 6.63 28.01 6.86
C TYR A 357 5.30 27.66 7.55
N ARG A 358 5.32 27.49 8.88
CA ARG A 358 4.17 27.02 9.68
C ARG A 358 3.63 25.68 9.16
N GLU A 359 4.48 24.84 8.56
CA GLU A 359 4.05 23.63 7.87
C GLU A 359 3.34 22.66 8.83
N GLY A 360 3.98 22.30 9.95
CA GLY A 360 3.41 21.39 10.93
C GLY A 360 2.07 21.86 11.49
N SER A 361 1.96 23.14 11.85
CA SER A 361 0.70 23.69 12.39
C SER A 361 -0.43 23.75 11.36
N ARG A 362 -0.11 24.04 10.09
CA ARG A 362 -1.11 24.03 9.00
C ARG A 362 -1.63 22.61 8.75
N VAL A 363 -0.72 21.64 8.63
CA VAL A 363 -1.12 20.25 8.42
C VAL A 363 -1.89 19.72 9.63
N LEU A 364 -1.50 20.08 10.86
CA LEU A 364 -2.22 19.69 12.07
C LEU A 364 -3.65 20.25 12.09
N ALA A 365 -3.84 21.49 11.64
CA ALA A 365 -5.18 22.08 11.52
C ALA A 365 -6.03 21.35 10.45
N GLU A 366 -5.46 20.96 9.30
CA GLU A 366 -6.16 20.17 8.29
C GLU A 366 -6.56 18.79 8.83
N VAL A 367 -5.65 18.10 9.53
CA VAL A 367 -5.92 16.82 10.20
C VAL A 367 -7.09 16.96 11.18
N GLY A 368 -7.03 17.99 12.05
CA GLY A 368 -8.09 18.26 13.01
C GLY A 368 -9.45 18.47 12.36
N ARG A 369 -9.49 19.19 11.25
CA ARG A 369 -10.74 19.44 10.49
C ARG A 369 -11.30 18.14 9.91
N VAL A 370 -10.47 17.30 9.28
CA VAL A 370 -10.94 16.01 8.72
C VAL A 370 -11.47 15.10 9.82
N MET A 371 -10.73 14.95 10.91
CA MET A 371 -11.16 14.12 12.05
C MET A 371 -12.46 14.64 12.67
N GLN A 372 -12.60 15.95 12.83
CA GLN A 372 -13.81 16.54 13.40
C GLN A 372 -15.02 16.33 12.48
N THR A 373 -14.86 16.57 11.17
CA THR A 373 -15.95 16.34 10.20
C THR A 373 -16.38 14.87 10.19
N ALA A 374 -15.42 13.94 10.25
CA ALA A 374 -15.72 12.51 10.28
C ALA A 374 -16.45 12.12 11.59
N GLN A 375 -16.05 12.67 12.72
CA GLN A 375 -16.70 12.40 14.01
C GLN A 375 -18.08 13.03 14.12
N ASP A 376 -18.25 14.28 13.68
CA ASP A 376 -19.56 14.96 13.69
C ASP A 376 -20.59 14.19 12.87
N LEU A 377 -20.17 13.67 11.70
CA LEU A 377 -21.05 12.86 10.86
C LEU A 377 -21.33 11.49 11.50
N TYR A 378 -20.36 10.88 12.20
CA TYR A 378 -20.57 9.66 12.98
C TYR A 378 -21.68 9.89 14.02
N ASP A 379 -21.55 10.93 14.85
CA ASP A 379 -22.47 11.27 15.93
C ASP A 379 -23.87 11.62 15.38
N GLU A 380 -23.94 12.22 14.21
CA GLU A 380 -25.20 12.48 13.51
C GLU A 380 -25.85 11.17 13.05
N LEU A 381 -25.12 10.31 12.34
CA LEU A 381 -25.65 9.04 11.80
C LEU A 381 -26.07 8.08 12.89
N GLU A 382 -25.38 8.04 14.03
CA GLU A 382 -25.78 7.24 15.19
C GLU A 382 -27.21 7.61 15.67
N ARG A 383 -27.59 8.89 15.55
CA ARG A 383 -28.90 9.37 15.97
C ARG A 383 -29.99 9.25 14.89
N VAL A 384 -29.64 9.49 13.61
CA VAL A 384 -30.65 9.67 12.57
C VAL A 384 -30.72 8.53 11.55
N ALA A 385 -29.68 7.72 11.44
CA ALA A 385 -29.57 6.63 10.48
C ALA A 385 -28.69 5.48 11.01
N PRO A 386 -28.99 4.91 12.20
CA PRO A 386 -28.13 3.90 12.84
C PRO A 386 -27.92 2.65 11.99
N GLU A 387 -28.84 2.34 11.07
CA GLU A 387 -28.69 1.21 10.15
C GLU A 387 -27.63 1.42 9.06
N ILE A 388 -27.19 2.66 8.84
CA ILE A 388 -26.14 3.01 7.88
C ILE A 388 -24.78 3.15 8.58
N LEU A 389 -24.79 3.39 9.88
CA LEU A 389 -23.58 3.63 10.67
C LEU A 389 -22.51 2.54 10.52
N PRO A 390 -22.83 1.23 10.52
CA PRO A 390 -21.80 0.20 10.31
C PRO A 390 -21.05 0.34 8.97
N ALA A 391 -21.76 0.63 7.89
CA ALA A 391 -21.14 0.86 6.59
C ALA A 391 -20.28 2.15 6.59
N TYR A 392 -20.74 3.20 7.24
CA TYR A 392 -19.98 4.43 7.39
C TYR A 392 -18.71 4.22 8.20
N VAL A 393 -18.80 3.49 9.30
CA VAL A 393 -17.62 3.14 10.12
C VAL A 393 -16.60 2.36 9.31
N ALA A 394 -17.00 1.30 8.63
CA ALA A 394 -16.08 0.44 7.89
C ALA A 394 -15.44 1.15 6.68
N LEU A 395 -16.25 1.87 5.89
CA LEU A 395 -15.82 2.39 4.59
C LEU A 395 -15.22 3.81 4.65
N VAL A 396 -15.51 4.59 5.70
CA VAL A 396 -15.16 6.02 5.75
C VAL A 396 -14.50 6.39 7.07
N TRP A 397 -15.20 6.20 8.19
CA TRP A 397 -14.76 6.69 9.49
C TRP A 397 -13.46 6.03 9.95
N TYR A 398 -13.38 4.71 9.91
CA TYR A 398 -12.19 3.98 10.36
C TYR A 398 -10.95 4.29 9.51
N PRO A 399 -11.00 4.21 8.17
CA PRO A 399 -9.85 4.59 7.36
C PRO A 399 -9.41 6.05 7.57
N ALA A 400 -10.36 6.99 7.66
CA ALA A 400 -10.04 8.40 7.87
C ALA A 400 -9.49 8.65 9.27
N MET A 401 -10.16 8.16 10.32
CA MET A 401 -9.75 8.41 11.69
C MET A 401 -8.42 7.73 12.03
N GLY A 402 -8.22 6.48 11.60
CA GLY A 402 -6.97 5.75 11.84
C GLY A 402 -5.77 6.44 11.19
N THR A 403 -5.86 6.76 9.90
CA THR A 403 -4.77 7.42 9.17
C THR A 403 -4.49 8.83 9.70
N MET A 404 -5.54 9.61 9.97
CA MET A 404 -5.37 10.97 10.50
C MET A 404 -4.84 10.98 11.92
N ASN A 405 -5.18 10.00 12.76
CA ASN A 405 -4.66 9.88 14.11
C ASN A 405 -3.14 9.59 14.13
N VAL A 406 -2.64 8.73 13.24
CA VAL A 406 -1.20 8.47 13.11
C VAL A 406 -0.47 9.71 12.60
N LEU A 407 -1.02 10.41 11.61
CA LEU A 407 -0.44 11.66 11.11
C LEU A 407 -0.43 12.73 12.23
N LYS A 408 -1.51 12.85 13.00
CA LYS A 408 -1.60 13.75 14.15
C LYS A 408 -0.52 13.44 15.19
N LEU A 409 -0.34 12.16 15.54
CA LEU A 409 0.69 11.72 16.48
C LEU A 409 2.09 12.19 16.06
N GLN A 410 2.46 12.00 14.79
CA GLN A 410 3.77 12.40 14.30
C GLN A 410 3.95 13.93 14.27
N LEU A 411 2.92 14.67 13.87
CA LEU A 411 2.94 16.14 13.90
C LEU A 411 3.12 16.69 15.32
N LEU A 412 2.36 16.17 16.28
CA LEU A 412 2.46 16.56 17.70
C LEU A 412 3.83 16.20 18.27
N SER A 413 4.40 15.05 17.88
CA SER A 413 5.74 14.65 18.27
C SER A 413 6.80 15.59 17.71
N GLY A 414 6.69 16.02 16.45
CA GLY A 414 7.58 17.00 15.83
C GLY A 414 7.50 18.37 16.52
N MET A 415 6.29 18.82 16.87
CA MET A 415 6.09 20.05 17.65
C MET A 415 6.67 19.93 19.06
N ASN A 416 6.50 18.78 19.71
CA ASN A 416 7.10 18.49 21.02
C ASN A 416 8.62 18.58 20.95
N HIS A 417 9.27 17.96 19.96
CA HIS A 417 10.72 17.98 19.79
C HIS A 417 11.24 19.41 19.59
N TYR A 418 10.62 20.16 18.68
CA TYR A 418 11.02 21.54 18.40
C TYR A 418 10.92 22.45 19.65
N LEU A 419 9.79 22.38 20.35
CA LEU A 419 9.57 23.20 21.53
C LEU A 419 10.45 22.77 22.71
N ALA A 420 10.75 21.47 22.83
CA ALA A 420 11.67 20.97 23.84
C ALA A 420 13.12 21.41 23.57
N GLU A 421 13.56 21.46 22.31
CA GLU A 421 14.88 21.94 21.92
C GLU A 421 15.12 23.38 22.38
N ILE A 422 14.12 24.26 22.22
CA ILE A 422 14.20 25.64 22.70
C ILE A 422 13.85 25.78 24.20
N GLY A 423 13.50 24.70 24.88
CA GLY A 423 13.18 24.66 26.30
C GLY A 423 11.83 25.26 26.69
N ALA A 424 10.88 25.31 25.78
CA ALA A 424 9.52 25.81 26.01
C ALA A 424 8.68 24.79 26.80
N LEU A 425 8.01 25.19 27.87
CA LEU A 425 7.18 24.28 28.69
C LEU A 425 5.98 23.71 27.92
N SER A 426 5.48 24.42 26.91
CA SER A 426 4.41 23.94 26.03
C SER A 426 4.77 22.66 25.26
N ALA A 427 6.06 22.28 25.18
CA ALA A 427 6.46 20.96 24.71
C ALA A 427 5.73 19.84 25.46
N ASN A 428 5.50 20.00 26.76
CA ASN A 428 4.84 19.02 27.60
C ASN A 428 3.35 18.84 27.24
N ASP A 429 2.70 19.90 26.76
CA ASP A 429 1.30 19.82 26.30
C ASP A 429 1.22 19.00 25.01
N TYR A 430 2.12 19.24 24.07
CA TYR A 430 2.22 18.44 22.84
C TYR A 430 2.56 16.96 23.14
N ALA A 431 3.44 16.70 24.10
CA ALA A 431 3.72 15.33 24.55
C ALA A 431 2.48 14.64 25.11
N LYS A 432 1.67 15.36 25.90
CA LYS A 432 0.41 14.84 26.45
C LYS A 432 -0.61 14.54 25.36
N GLU A 433 -0.77 15.45 24.39
CA GLU A 433 -1.66 15.24 23.25
C GLU A 433 -1.20 14.09 22.36
N ALA A 434 0.12 13.99 22.08
CA ALA A 434 0.68 12.88 21.32
C ALA A 434 0.43 11.53 22.01
N LYS A 435 0.58 11.48 23.34
CA LYS A 435 0.24 10.27 24.12
C LYS A 435 -1.25 9.92 24.02
N ALA A 436 -2.12 10.93 24.02
CA ALA A 436 -3.56 10.69 23.84
C ALA A 436 -3.91 10.10 22.46
N CYS A 437 -3.09 10.33 21.42
CA CYS A 437 -3.28 9.67 20.11
C CYS A 437 -3.04 8.16 20.20
N LEU A 438 -2.14 7.68 21.04
CA LEU A 438 -1.93 6.24 21.27
C LEU A 438 -3.17 5.58 21.89
N ASP A 439 -3.75 6.23 22.88
CA ASP A 439 -4.99 5.75 23.51
C ASP A 439 -6.20 5.84 22.54
N ALA A 440 -6.21 6.85 21.67
CA ALA A 440 -7.24 7.01 20.66
C ALA A 440 -7.18 5.93 19.59
N ASP A 441 -5.98 5.52 19.16
CA ASP A 441 -5.79 4.46 18.18
C ASP A 441 -6.45 3.16 18.62
N GLN A 442 -6.26 2.75 19.86
CA GLN A 442 -6.89 1.57 20.42
C GLN A 442 -8.43 1.62 20.36
N LYS A 443 -9.01 2.79 20.65
CA LYS A 443 -10.46 2.98 20.59
C LYS A 443 -11.00 2.95 19.16
N ILE A 444 -10.25 3.51 18.22
CA ILE A 444 -10.61 3.49 16.79
C ILE A 444 -10.61 2.05 16.28
N ILE A 445 -9.58 1.27 16.61
CA ILE A 445 -9.49 -0.16 16.29
C ILE A 445 -10.63 -0.95 16.92
N GLU A 446 -10.88 -0.78 18.23
CA GLU A 446 -11.96 -1.46 18.91
C GLU A 446 -13.33 -1.14 18.31
N GLN A 447 -13.57 0.10 17.91
CA GLN A 447 -14.83 0.53 17.29
C GLN A 447 -15.05 -0.20 15.96
N TYR A 448 -14.01 -0.29 15.12
CA TYR A 448 -14.10 -1.02 13.86
C TYR A 448 -14.37 -2.51 14.07
N HIS A 449 -13.60 -3.16 14.95
CA HIS A 449 -13.73 -4.59 15.21
C HIS A 449 -15.05 -5.01 15.89
N ARG A 450 -15.76 -4.08 16.53
CA ARG A 450 -17.08 -4.32 17.13
C ARG A 450 -18.24 -3.97 16.21
N THR A 451 -17.99 -3.24 15.14
CA THR A 451 -19.03 -2.78 14.22
C THR A 451 -19.68 -3.96 13.49
N ASP A 452 -20.99 -3.87 13.23
CA ASP A 452 -21.79 -4.84 12.50
C ASP A 452 -21.68 -6.27 13.10
N ASP A 453 -21.91 -6.38 14.41
CA ASP A 453 -21.81 -7.63 15.17
C ASP A 453 -20.43 -8.32 15.01
N ALA A 454 -19.39 -7.51 14.96
CA ALA A 454 -18.01 -7.95 14.79
C ALA A 454 -17.71 -8.67 13.43
N ARG A 455 -18.47 -8.37 12.39
CA ARG A 455 -18.28 -8.94 11.04
C ARG A 455 -16.84 -8.80 10.53
N TRP A 456 -16.21 -7.67 10.82
CA TRP A 456 -14.85 -7.37 10.36
C TRP A 456 -13.78 -7.61 11.42
N TYR A 457 -14.14 -8.35 12.48
CA TYR A 457 -13.17 -8.70 13.51
C TYR A 457 -11.98 -9.45 12.93
N GLY A 458 -10.77 -8.99 13.25
CA GLY A 458 -9.55 -9.58 12.75
C GLY A 458 -9.07 -9.09 11.37
N MET A 459 -9.84 -8.25 10.67
CA MET A 459 -9.36 -7.60 9.45
C MET A 459 -8.50 -6.38 9.80
N GLY A 460 -7.43 -6.14 9.00
CA GLY A 460 -6.52 -5.03 9.24
C GLY A 460 -5.82 -5.11 10.60
N LEU A 461 -5.32 -6.27 10.97
CA LEU A 461 -4.60 -6.50 12.24
C LEU A 461 -3.17 -5.99 12.24
N SER A 462 -2.66 -5.51 11.12
CA SER A 462 -1.33 -4.89 11.08
C SER A 462 -1.24 -3.75 12.07
N GLN A 463 -0.10 -3.62 12.71
CA GLN A 463 0.11 -2.63 13.73
C GLN A 463 0.13 -1.22 13.15
N HIS A 464 -0.70 -0.33 13.67
CA HIS A 464 -0.89 1.01 13.12
C HIS A 464 0.29 1.94 13.38
N ILE A 465 0.87 1.87 14.56
CA ILE A 465 1.88 2.82 15.01
C ILE A 465 3.23 2.14 15.15
N GLY A 466 4.25 2.73 14.52
CA GLY A 466 5.63 2.26 14.61
C GLY A 466 5.98 1.08 13.73
N PHE A 467 5.02 0.51 12.98
CA PHE A 467 5.28 -0.52 12.00
C PHE A 467 6.11 0.03 10.83
N THR A 468 7.16 -0.67 10.44
CA THR A 468 8.05 -0.28 9.34
C THR A 468 8.36 -1.42 8.40
N ASN A 469 8.27 -2.66 8.88
CA ASN A 469 8.57 -3.84 8.09
C ASN A 469 7.79 -5.05 8.62
N TRP A 470 7.21 -5.84 7.73
CA TRP A 470 6.34 -6.96 8.05
C TRP A 470 6.97 -8.09 8.88
N ASN A 471 8.29 -8.16 8.93
CA ASN A 471 9.00 -9.17 9.73
C ASN A 471 9.65 -8.59 11.00
N GLU A 472 9.33 -7.36 11.38
CA GLU A 472 9.75 -6.75 12.63
C GLU A 472 8.62 -6.82 13.65
N ASP A 473 8.89 -7.46 14.79
CA ASP A 473 7.91 -7.57 15.90
C ASP A 473 7.95 -6.34 16.83
N GLU A 474 8.88 -5.41 16.60
CA GLU A 474 9.04 -4.21 17.43
C GLU A 474 8.36 -3.00 16.81
N CYS A 475 7.36 -2.48 17.51
CA CYS A 475 6.71 -1.23 17.15
C CYS A 475 7.26 -0.08 17.98
N LYS A 476 7.81 0.90 17.28
CA LYS A 476 8.48 2.04 17.88
C LYS A 476 7.55 3.25 17.91
N ASN A 477 7.03 3.57 19.10
CA ASN A 477 6.35 4.84 19.30
C ASN A 477 7.35 5.99 19.19
N PRO A 478 6.92 7.18 18.72
CA PRO A 478 7.77 8.37 18.75
C PRO A 478 8.24 8.67 20.17
N LEU A 479 9.52 9.02 20.32
CA LEU A 479 10.03 9.52 21.59
C LEU A 479 9.39 10.87 21.90
N LEU A 480 8.97 11.06 23.13
CA LEU A 480 8.39 12.31 23.60
C LEU A 480 9.31 12.96 24.64
N MET A 481 9.60 14.23 24.41
CA MET A 481 10.49 15.01 25.24
C MET A 481 9.73 15.67 26.40
N GLN A 482 10.38 15.75 27.56
CA GLN A 482 9.87 16.47 28.73
C GLN A 482 10.78 17.65 29.06
N VAL A 483 10.19 18.82 29.27
CA VAL A 483 10.89 20.03 29.66
C VAL A 483 10.62 20.31 31.13
N LEU A 484 11.68 20.43 31.92
CA LEU A 484 11.58 20.83 33.31
C LEU A 484 11.56 22.36 33.45
N PRO A 485 10.70 22.92 34.28
CA PRO A 485 10.61 24.37 34.46
C PRO A 485 11.88 24.93 35.10
N LEU A 486 12.34 26.06 34.60
CA LEU A 486 13.44 26.81 35.21
C LEU A 486 12.97 27.44 36.52
N GLN A 487 13.88 27.46 37.51
CA GLN A 487 13.62 28.06 38.83
C GLN A 487 13.66 29.60 38.84
N LYS A 488 13.83 30.23 37.67
CA LYS A 488 13.83 31.66 37.44
C LYS A 488 12.84 32.04 36.35
N GLN A 489 12.36 33.27 36.37
CA GLN A 489 11.53 33.79 35.28
C GLN A 489 12.28 33.70 33.94
N ALA A 490 11.67 33.06 32.96
CA ALA A 490 12.27 32.90 31.62
C ALA A 490 11.18 32.74 30.55
N VAL A 491 11.37 33.43 29.44
CA VAL A 491 10.49 33.40 28.26
C VAL A 491 11.36 33.33 27.01
N ILE A 492 10.90 32.62 26.02
CA ILE A 492 11.44 32.60 24.65
C ILE A 492 10.46 33.28 23.71
N ALA A 493 10.97 34.09 22.82
CA ALA A 493 10.23 34.63 21.67
C ALA A 493 10.71 33.96 20.39
N THR A 494 9.79 33.59 19.51
CA THR A 494 10.06 33.03 18.19
C THR A 494 9.36 33.84 17.11
N VAL A 495 9.92 33.90 15.92
CA VAL A 495 9.20 34.37 14.73
C VAL A 495 8.47 33.19 14.10
N ASP A 496 7.14 33.25 14.07
CA ASP A 496 6.32 32.17 13.54
C ASP A 496 6.65 31.87 12.08
N GLY A 497 6.76 30.58 11.78
CA GLY A 497 7.15 30.13 10.44
C GLY A 497 8.67 30.07 10.20
N THR A 498 9.47 30.28 11.24
CA THR A 498 10.94 30.18 11.20
C THR A 498 11.49 29.43 12.42
N MET A 499 12.77 29.08 12.38
CA MET A 499 13.50 28.52 13.53
C MET A 499 14.13 29.60 14.43
N GLN A 500 13.91 30.89 14.11
CA GLN A 500 14.52 31.98 14.86
C GLN A 500 13.88 32.11 16.24
N HIS A 501 14.70 32.20 17.27
CA HIS A 501 14.26 32.45 18.63
C HIS A 501 15.25 33.31 19.42
N VAL A 502 14.76 33.97 20.44
CA VAL A 502 15.56 34.74 21.40
C VAL A 502 15.08 34.47 22.81
N GLU A 503 16.04 34.36 23.74
CA GLU A 503 15.74 34.09 25.18
C GLU A 503 15.58 35.38 26.00
N GLY A 504 15.89 36.55 25.42
CA GLY A 504 15.89 37.82 26.14
C GLY A 504 16.99 37.87 27.20
N SER A 505 18.15 38.33 26.83
CA SER A 505 19.24 38.53 27.78
C SER A 505 19.65 40.01 27.81
N PRO A 506 19.80 40.62 29.00
CA PRO A 506 20.25 41.98 29.11
C PRO A 506 21.71 42.14 28.64
N TRP A 507 22.46 41.06 28.50
CA TRP A 507 23.88 41.04 28.12
C TRP A 507 24.14 40.63 26.69
N LEU A 508 23.15 39.99 26.03
CA LEU A 508 23.27 39.57 24.66
C LEU A 508 22.32 40.37 23.78
N ASN A 509 22.87 41.03 22.78
CA ASN A 509 22.07 41.72 21.77
C ASN A 509 21.48 40.68 20.77
N GLN A 510 20.47 39.96 21.20
CA GLN A 510 19.78 38.96 20.39
C GLN A 510 18.81 39.67 19.45
N ARG A 511 18.77 39.22 18.19
CA ARG A 511 17.89 39.77 17.15
C ARG A 511 17.21 38.63 16.40
N MET A 512 15.99 38.90 15.97
CA MET A 512 15.24 38.08 15.01
C MET A 512 14.92 38.93 13.80
N THR A 513 14.85 38.30 12.63
CA THR A 513 14.46 38.98 11.39
C THR A 513 13.09 38.49 10.98
N ILE A 514 12.18 39.43 10.76
CA ILE A 514 10.85 39.15 10.23
C ILE A 514 10.91 39.35 8.72
N SER A 515 10.93 38.23 7.98
CA SER A 515 11.02 38.25 6.52
C SER A 515 9.64 38.27 5.81
N ASP A 516 8.56 38.10 6.56
CA ASP A 516 7.19 38.08 6.00
C ASP A 516 6.87 39.34 5.21
N PHE A 517 7.34 40.49 5.67
CA PHE A 517 7.15 41.78 4.99
C PHE A 517 7.95 41.97 3.69
N LEU A 518 8.80 41.00 3.31
CA LEU A 518 9.37 40.96 1.97
C LEU A 518 8.34 40.56 0.91
N ASN A 519 7.24 39.92 1.33
CA ASN A 519 6.08 39.68 0.49
C ASN A 519 5.14 40.89 0.60
N PRO A 520 4.91 41.66 -0.50
CA PRO A 520 4.05 42.86 -0.48
C PRO A 520 2.57 42.55 -0.11
N GLU A 521 2.15 41.31 -0.17
CA GLU A 521 0.80 40.88 0.21
C GLU A 521 0.71 40.56 1.72
N CYS A 522 1.82 40.56 2.45
CA CYS A 522 1.84 40.24 3.87
C CYS A 522 1.65 41.52 4.71
N GLU A 523 0.48 41.65 5.32
CA GLU A 523 0.11 42.79 6.15
C GLU A 523 0.53 42.65 7.61
N CYS A 524 0.83 41.42 8.07
CA CYS A 524 1.22 41.15 9.44
C CYS A 524 2.18 39.95 9.56
N ALA A 525 2.96 39.97 10.63
CA ALA A 525 3.80 38.84 11.05
C ALA A 525 3.49 38.51 12.50
N SER A 526 3.67 37.23 12.85
CA SER A 526 3.38 36.74 14.20
C SER A 526 4.67 36.41 14.95
N ILE A 527 4.68 36.77 16.22
CA ILE A 527 5.70 36.39 17.19
C ILE A 527 5.01 35.59 18.31
N SER A 528 5.49 34.38 18.55
CA SER A 528 5.01 33.54 19.63
C SER A 528 5.93 33.67 20.85
N LEU A 529 5.30 33.72 22.05
CA LEU A 529 6.00 33.74 23.32
C LEU A 529 5.75 32.45 24.08
N TYR A 530 6.83 31.78 24.47
CA TYR A 530 6.77 30.52 25.20
C TYR A 530 7.39 30.68 26.59
N SER A 531 6.71 30.18 27.62
CA SER A 531 7.27 30.15 28.97
C SER A 531 8.29 29.02 29.12
N ARG A 532 9.38 29.29 29.83
CA ARG A 532 10.38 28.30 30.30
C ARG A 532 10.32 28.06 31.80
N SER A 533 9.43 28.75 32.51
CA SER A 533 9.26 28.61 33.96
C SER A 533 7.78 28.70 34.34
N GLU A 534 7.43 28.21 35.51
CA GLU A 534 6.09 28.37 36.09
C GLU A 534 5.91 29.75 36.75
N LEU A 535 6.97 30.53 36.83
CA LEU A 535 6.93 31.86 37.43
C LEU A 535 6.41 32.89 36.41
N PRO A 536 5.57 33.85 36.82
CA PRO A 536 5.12 34.92 35.97
C PRO A 536 6.31 35.68 35.36
N ALA A 537 6.32 35.83 34.04
CA ALA A 537 7.37 36.54 33.32
C ALA A 537 6.77 37.57 32.37
N SER A 538 7.50 38.66 32.13
CA SER A 538 7.15 39.67 31.15
C SER A 538 8.22 39.72 30.06
N PHE A 539 7.79 39.90 28.82
CA PHE A 539 8.65 40.12 27.65
C PHE A 539 8.42 41.55 27.13
N ARG A 540 9.53 42.23 26.79
CA ARG A 540 9.49 43.52 26.13
C ARG A 540 10.43 43.48 24.92
N GLY A 541 9.89 43.68 23.73
CA GLY A 541 10.66 43.77 22.49
C GLY A 541 10.47 45.12 21.82
N MET A 542 11.41 45.51 20.98
CA MET A 542 11.28 46.62 20.05
C MET A 542 11.43 46.09 18.63
N ALA A 543 10.53 46.50 17.74
CA ALA A 543 10.65 46.26 16.31
C ALA A 543 11.21 47.54 15.64
N SER A 544 12.14 47.35 14.72
CA SER A 544 12.62 48.39 13.81
C SER A 544 12.47 47.89 12.39
N ILE A 545 12.02 48.79 11.51
CA ILE A 545 11.91 48.55 10.07
C ILE A 545 13.23 48.97 9.40
#